data_d9ad2a7839c3bf2640066d375430a815
#
_entry.id   d9ad2a7839c3bf2640066d375430a815
#
_cell.length_a   1.000
_cell.length_b   1.000
_cell.length_c   1.000
_cell.angle_alpha   90.00
_cell.angle_beta   90.00
_cell.angle_gamma   90.00
#
_symmetry.space_group_name_H-M   'P 1'
#
loop_
_entity.id
_entity.type
_entity.pdbx_description
1 polymer ?
#
loop_
_entity_poly.entity_id
_entity_poly.type
_entity_poly.pdbx_seq_one_letter_code
_entity_poly.pdbx_strand_id
1 'polypeptide(L)'
;MRRCFPAYRIPVARSLLACATWAVTSAGVSGCTPHLRIEELPPEQIETTLFLIGDAGEPDPRHSETALDSLTAQAAVAPNRTIIVFLGDNVYPNGIEEEGRAEYADARRRLEAQVNAVPTGVRGIFLPGNHDWAGMTAFGLYSVRLQEQMLKSLASGRDVRMLPGNGCPGPVSFDTGRLQLITLDTQWWLHDYIVRDAQSNCATTVGEVTSALRDQIKRKRDGRVTIVAGHHPLMTGGPHGGYCGVTGPFRRLGGNSQDIMSSPNRTMRDSLESAFNAQPPLAYAAGHDHNLQVLKGGASVQYLLVSGAGSASKGECGVRLRESYYVSQHRSGFMRVDILRGKGVLLRVYHFPSKRKGGLSFTRWLEPA
;
A
#
# COMPACT_ATOMS: atom_id res chain seq x y z
N MET A 1 63.81 17.27 5.47
CA MET A 1 64.34 18.51 6.09
C MET A 1 63.43 18.83 7.26
N ARG A 2 64.01 18.76 8.44
CA ARG A 2 63.41 19.13 9.73
C ARG A 2 63.39 20.64 9.86
N ARG A 3 62.33 21.22 10.43
CA ARG A 3 62.42 22.46 11.23
C ARG A 3 61.39 22.45 12.35
N CYS A 4 61.90 22.33 13.59
CA CYS A 4 61.28 22.72 14.86
C CYS A 4 61.44 24.21 15.08
N PHE A 5 60.52 24.85 15.91
CA PHE A 5 60.87 25.87 16.91
C PHE A 5 59.62 26.61 17.37
N PRO A 6 59.57 27.29 18.55
CA PRO A 6 59.87 26.80 19.92
C PRO A 6 58.75 27.12 20.94
N ALA A 7 58.95 26.59 22.14
CA ALA A 7 58.14 26.85 23.32
C ALA A 7 58.38 28.24 23.94
N TYR A 8 57.31 28.89 24.43
CA TYR A 8 57.39 30.00 25.38
C TYR A 8 56.81 29.58 26.74
N ARG A 9 57.72 29.66 27.78
CA ARG A 9 57.37 29.59 29.19
C ARG A 9 57.16 31.02 29.71
N ILE A 10 56.11 31.27 30.52
CA ILE A 10 56.01 32.43 31.43
C ILE A 10 55.37 31.96 32.76
N PRO A 11 55.71 32.63 33.90
CA PRO A 11 55.95 31.95 35.14
C PRO A 11 54.79 31.97 36.15
N VAL A 12 54.96 31.15 37.16
CA VAL A 12 54.14 30.91 38.36
C VAL A 12 54.01 32.18 39.21
N ALA A 13 52.78 32.56 39.55
CA ALA A 13 52.51 33.36 40.76
C ALA A 13 51.57 32.52 41.67
N ARG A 14 52.10 32.19 42.86
CA ARG A 14 51.38 31.56 43.96
C ARG A 14 50.47 32.60 44.63
N SER A 15 49.22 32.31 44.77
CA SER A 15 48.35 32.91 45.81
C SER A 15 47.47 31.85 46.38
N LEU A 16 47.65 31.62 47.67
CA LEU A 16 46.82 30.83 48.55
C LEU A 16 45.46 31.52 48.74
N LEU A 17 44.33 30.85 48.55
CA LEU A 17 43.16 31.02 49.40
C LEU A 17 42.12 29.90 49.19
N ALA A 18 41.79 29.30 50.33
CA ALA A 18 40.51 28.72 50.73
C ALA A 18 39.84 27.63 49.88
N CYS A 19 39.84 26.42 50.45
CA CYS A 19 38.94 25.32 50.16
C CYS A 19 37.45 25.73 50.28
N ALA A 20 36.73 25.64 49.20
CA ALA A 20 35.27 25.42 49.23
C ALA A 20 35.00 24.19 48.36
N THR A 21 34.74 23.08 48.97
CA THR A 21 34.32 21.84 48.35
C THR A 21 32.91 21.99 47.75
N TRP A 22 32.82 22.23 46.46
CA TRP A 22 31.56 22.04 45.75
C TRP A 22 31.59 20.63 45.13
N ALA A 23 30.74 19.76 45.73
CA ALA A 23 30.42 18.47 45.10
C ALA A 23 29.59 18.75 43.85
N VAL A 24 30.23 18.72 42.71
CA VAL A 24 29.50 18.68 41.42
C VAL A 24 28.99 17.24 41.25
N THR A 25 27.74 17.02 41.63
CA THR A 25 27.00 15.83 41.22
C THR A 25 26.82 15.95 39.69
N SER A 26 27.61 15.20 38.91
CA SER A 26 27.34 14.96 37.51
C SER A 26 26.05 14.18 37.38
N ALA A 27 24.92 14.89 37.26
CA ALA A 27 23.68 14.30 36.76
C ALA A 27 23.93 13.95 35.32
N GLY A 28 24.22 12.68 35.06
CA GLY A 28 24.22 12.09 33.74
C GLY A 28 22.85 12.31 33.12
N VAL A 29 22.74 13.28 32.20
CA VAL A 29 21.58 13.38 31.34
C VAL A 29 21.68 12.21 30.36
N SER A 30 21.14 11.05 30.77
CA SER A 30 20.77 10.00 29.83
C SER A 30 19.74 10.64 28.89
N GLY A 31 20.21 11.01 27.72
CA GLY A 31 19.35 11.39 26.60
C GLY A 31 18.46 10.21 26.21
N CYS A 32 17.39 9.97 26.94
CA CYS A 32 16.27 9.23 26.44
C CYS A 32 15.70 10.09 25.30
N THR A 33 16.04 9.74 24.06
CA THR A 33 15.20 10.10 22.93
C THR A 33 13.78 9.74 23.34
N PRO A 34 12.84 10.68 23.37
CA PRO A 34 11.46 10.34 23.63
C PRO A 34 11.03 9.42 22.49
N HIS A 35 10.92 8.12 22.75
CA HIS A 35 10.05 7.27 21.97
C HIS A 35 8.69 7.95 22.14
N LEU A 36 8.25 8.67 21.09
CA LEU A 36 6.89 9.13 20.98
C LEU A 36 6.01 7.91 21.24
N ARG A 37 5.43 7.83 22.44
CA ARG A 37 4.33 6.90 22.69
C ARG A 37 3.29 7.32 21.67
N ILE A 38 3.07 6.44 20.69
CA ILE A 38 1.96 6.60 19.75
C ILE A 38 0.74 6.47 20.66
N GLU A 39 0.10 7.59 20.97
CA GLU A 39 -1.15 7.59 21.71
C GLU A 39 -2.08 6.65 20.94
N GLU A 40 -2.52 5.59 21.60
CA GLU A 40 -3.56 4.73 21.03
C GLU A 40 -4.79 5.62 20.94
N LEU A 41 -5.18 5.95 19.71
CA LEU A 41 -6.40 6.73 19.48
C LEU A 41 -7.56 5.99 20.12
N PRO A 42 -8.35 6.64 20.99
CA PRO A 42 -9.54 6.04 21.54
C PRO A 42 -10.44 5.54 20.39
N PRO A 43 -10.91 4.29 20.42
CA PRO A 43 -11.68 3.71 19.33
C PRO A 43 -12.90 4.53 18.91
N GLU A 44 -13.51 5.27 19.85
CA GLU A 44 -14.66 6.13 19.58
C GLU A 44 -14.34 7.35 18.72
N GLN A 45 -13.10 7.79 18.66
CA GLN A 45 -12.65 8.88 17.78
C GLN A 45 -12.51 8.44 16.33
N ILE A 46 -12.37 7.14 16.08
CA ILE A 46 -12.24 6.60 14.74
C ILE A 46 -13.62 6.44 14.12
N GLU A 47 -13.85 7.10 12.99
CA GLU A 47 -15.09 6.97 12.21
C GLU A 47 -15.02 5.78 11.27
N THR A 48 -13.90 5.64 10.55
CA THR A 48 -13.68 4.56 9.58
C THR A 48 -12.23 4.09 9.67
N THR A 49 -12.02 2.77 9.67
CA THR A 49 -10.72 2.14 9.51
C THR A 49 -10.63 1.49 8.13
N LEU A 50 -9.59 1.82 7.38
CA LEU A 50 -9.28 1.22 6.09
C LEU A 50 -7.97 0.44 6.21
N PHE A 51 -8.00 -0.87 5.93
CA PHE A 51 -6.81 -1.69 5.74
C PHE A 51 -6.48 -1.80 4.26
N LEU A 52 -5.21 -1.69 3.93
CA LEU A 52 -4.65 -1.77 2.59
C LEU A 52 -3.62 -2.90 2.57
N ILE A 53 -3.87 -3.95 1.80
CA ILE A 53 -2.99 -5.11 1.66
C ILE A 53 -3.05 -5.61 0.21
N GLY A 54 -1.94 -5.65 -0.48
CA GLY A 54 -1.82 -6.17 -1.85
C GLY A 54 -0.90 -7.37 -1.88
N ASP A 55 -0.91 -8.09 -3.01
CA ASP A 55 0.01 -9.19 -3.28
C ASP A 55 -0.06 -10.31 -2.23
N ALA A 56 -1.28 -10.53 -1.70
CA ALA A 56 -1.56 -11.50 -0.67
C ALA A 56 -1.89 -12.90 -1.23
N GLY A 57 -1.80 -13.08 -2.54
CA GLY A 57 -2.21 -14.28 -3.28
C GLY A 57 -1.27 -15.47 -3.21
N GLU A 58 -0.25 -15.46 -2.34
CA GLU A 58 0.65 -16.61 -2.13
C GLU A 58 0.86 -16.89 -0.63
N PRO A 59 -0.23 -17.15 0.12
CA PRO A 59 -0.11 -17.52 1.53
C PRO A 59 0.65 -18.84 1.68
N ASP A 60 1.58 -18.92 2.64
CA ASP A 60 2.33 -20.16 2.90
C ASP A 60 1.38 -21.23 3.48
N PRO A 61 1.18 -22.38 2.79
CA PRO A 61 0.25 -23.41 3.26
C PRO A 61 0.71 -24.12 4.54
N ARG A 62 1.97 -23.93 4.94
CA ARG A 62 2.59 -24.60 6.09
C ARG A 62 2.62 -23.73 7.34
N HIS A 63 2.38 -22.44 7.22
CA HIS A 63 2.49 -21.48 8.32
C HIS A 63 1.30 -20.52 8.30
N SER A 64 0.92 -20.04 9.48
CA SER A 64 -0.02 -18.92 9.55
C SER A 64 0.59 -17.68 8.89
N GLU A 65 -0.16 -17.02 8.04
CA GLU A 65 0.23 -15.75 7.44
C GLU A 65 0.06 -14.63 8.47
N THR A 66 1.13 -14.36 9.20
CA THR A 66 1.11 -13.42 10.35
C THR A 66 0.55 -12.05 9.99
N ALA A 67 0.73 -11.60 8.74
CA ALA A 67 0.15 -10.35 8.26
C ALA A 67 -1.38 -10.44 8.17
N LEU A 68 -1.92 -11.50 7.55
CA LEU A 68 -3.38 -11.71 7.45
C LEU A 68 -3.99 -11.95 8.82
N ASP A 69 -3.37 -12.75 9.69
CA ASP A 69 -3.85 -13.02 11.05
C ASP A 69 -3.93 -11.73 11.88
N SER A 70 -2.89 -10.91 11.82
CA SER A 70 -2.84 -9.63 12.53
C SER A 70 -3.87 -8.64 11.97
N LEU A 71 -4.03 -8.60 10.65
CA LEU A 71 -5.04 -7.76 9.99
C LEU A 71 -6.44 -8.18 10.44
N THR A 72 -6.74 -9.48 10.41
CA THR A 72 -8.02 -10.07 10.85
C THR A 72 -8.33 -9.68 12.30
N ALA A 73 -7.37 -9.86 13.20
CA ALA A 73 -7.53 -9.53 14.61
C ALA A 73 -7.81 -8.03 14.82
N GLN A 74 -7.11 -7.15 14.09
CA GLN A 74 -7.34 -5.70 14.18
C GLN A 74 -8.66 -5.28 13.55
N ALA A 75 -9.05 -5.89 12.43
CA ALA A 75 -10.31 -5.60 11.75
C ALA A 75 -11.54 -6.01 12.58
N ALA A 76 -11.43 -7.09 13.33
CA ALA A 76 -12.50 -7.61 14.20
C ALA A 76 -12.83 -6.68 15.40
N VAL A 77 -11.95 -5.71 15.73
CA VAL A 77 -12.19 -4.79 16.86
C VAL A 77 -13.40 -3.88 16.63
N ALA A 78 -13.62 -3.46 15.37
CA ALA A 78 -14.72 -2.56 15.03
C ALA A 78 -15.28 -2.88 13.63
N PRO A 79 -15.91 -4.06 13.44
CA PRO A 79 -16.20 -4.58 12.11
C PRO A 79 -17.08 -3.65 11.28
N ASN A 80 -18.14 -3.08 11.84
CA ASN A 80 -19.13 -2.26 11.11
C ASN A 80 -18.59 -0.92 10.55
N ARG A 81 -17.38 -0.54 10.90
CA ARG A 81 -16.69 0.67 10.41
C ARG A 81 -15.32 0.37 9.82
N THR A 82 -15.10 -0.91 9.50
CA THR A 82 -13.83 -1.39 8.95
C THR A 82 -14.01 -1.87 7.52
N ILE A 83 -13.07 -1.48 6.67
CA ILE A 83 -12.96 -1.90 5.27
C ILE A 83 -11.57 -2.49 5.09
N ILE A 84 -11.48 -3.64 4.42
CA ILE A 84 -10.23 -4.23 3.95
C ILE A 84 -10.21 -4.13 2.44
N VAL A 85 -9.15 -3.55 1.87
CA VAL A 85 -8.92 -3.52 0.42
C VAL A 85 -7.71 -4.39 0.10
N PHE A 86 -7.98 -5.47 -0.63
CA PHE A 86 -6.95 -6.27 -1.27
C PHE A 86 -6.57 -5.59 -2.60
N LEU A 87 -5.33 -5.13 -2.70
CA LEU A 87 -4.87 -4.25 -3.77
C LEU A 87 -4.38 -5.00 -5.03
N GLY A 88 -4.95 -6.17 -5.30
CA GLY A 88 -4.62 -7.00 -6.44
C GLY A 88 -3.56 -8.04 -6.16
N ASP A 89 -3.32 -8.89 -7.18
CA ASP A 89 -2.51 -10.09 -7.11
C ASP A 89 -2.99 -11.03 -6.00
N ASN A 90 -4.27 -11.37 -6.11
CA ASN A 90 -4.97 -12.21 -5.14
C ASN A 90 -4.72 -13.70 -5.38
N VAL A 91 -4.27 -14.09 -6.57
CA VAL A 91 -3.96 -15.47 -6.94
C VAL A 91 -2.72 -15.56 -7.82
N TYR A 92 -1.62 -16.08 -7.28
CA TYR A 92 -0.40 -16.38 -8.03
C TYR A 92 -0.40 -17.83 -8.56
N PRO A 93 0.40 -18.17 -9.62
CA PRO A 93 1.10 -17.18 -10.46
C PRO A 93 0.26 -16.60 -11.60
N ASN A 94 -0.86 -17.21 -11.98
CA ASN A 94 -1.59 -16.90 -13.22
C ASN A 94 -3.11 -16.75 -13.02
N GLY A 95 -3.54 -16.28 -11.85
CA GLY A 95 -4.98 -16.13 -11.57
C GLY A 95 -5.70 -17.47 -11.42
N ILE A 96 -6.98 -17.50 -11.81
CA ILE A 96 -7.85 -18.68 -11.67
C ILE A 96 -8.11 -19.30 -13.03
N GLU A 97 -7.92 -20.61 -13.10
CA GLU A 97 -8.34 -21.46 -14.22
C GLU A 97 -9.69 -22.14 -13.94
N GLU A 98 -10.20 -22.87 -14.93
CA GLU A 98 -11.44 -23.63 -14.80
C GLU A 98 -11.33 -24.77 -13.78
N GLU A 99 -12.46 -25.13 -13.20
CA GLU A 99 -12.58 -26.31 -12.35
C GLU A 99 -12.14 -27.56 -13.11
N GLY A 100 -11.32 -28.38 -12.44
CA GLY A 100 -10.72 -29.57 -13.04
C GLY A 100 -9.31 -29.36 -13.59
N ARG A 101 -8.82 -28.13 -13.67
CA ARG A 101 -7.39 -27.85 -13.93
C ARG A 101 -6.55 -28.10 -12.69
N ALA A 102 -5.27 -28.40 -12.90
CA ALA A 102 -4.35 -28.78 -11.82
C ALA A 102 -4.21 -27.69 -10.75
N GLU A 103 -4.17 -26.42 -11.17
CA GLU A 103 -3.95 -25.27 -10.30
C GLU A 103 -5.23 -24.76 -9.61
N TYR A 104 -6.41 -25.20 -10.04
CA TYR A 104 -7.71 -24.70 -9.52
C TYR A 104 -7.84 -24.81 -7.99
N ALA A 105 -7.51 -25.98 -7.44
CA ALA A 105 -7.65 -26.24 -6.00
C ALA A 105 -6.71 -25.32 -5.17
N ASP A 106 -5.48 -25.09 -5.65
CA ASP A 106 -4.53 -24.21 -4.98
C ASP A 106 -4.95 -22.73 -5.12
N ALA A 107 -5.39 -22.30 -6.31
CA ALA A 107 -5.93 -20.97 -6.55
C ALA A 107 -7.13 -20.68 -5.62
N ARG A 108 -8.07 -21.64 -5.50
CA ARG A 108 -9.19 -21.55 -4.59
C ARG A 108 -8.74 -21.40 -3.13
N ARG A 109 -7.80 -22.24 -2.67
CA ARG A 109 -7.25 -22.18 -1.31
C ARG A 109 -6.62 -20.81 -1.02
N ARG A 110 -5.86 -20.23 -1.97
CA ARG A 110 -5.21 -18.92 -1.86
C ARG A 110 -6.24 -17.80 -1.69
N LEU A 111 -7.29 -17.83 -2.49
CA LEU A 111 -8.35 -16.83 -2.42
C LEU A 111 -9.20 -17.00 -1.14
N GLU A 112 -9.48 -18.24 -0.76
CA GLU A 112 -10.21 -18.58 0.47
C GLU A 112 -9.49 -18.10 1.74
N ALA A 113 -8.16 -18.18 1.79
CA ALA A 113 -7.37 -17.66 2.90
C ALA A 113 -7.58 -16.15 3.08
N GLN A 114 -7.64 -15.39 1.99
CA GLN A 114 -7.89 -13.95 2.02
C GLN A 114 -9.35 -13.62 2.38
N VAL A 115 -10.32 -14.37 1.85
CA VAL A 115 -11.75 -14.21 2.21
C VAL A 115 -11.96 -14.50 3.70
N ASN A 116 -11.29 -15.52 4.24
CA ASN A 116 -11.36 -15.85 5.66
C ASN A 116 -10.70 -14.80 6.56
N ALA A 117 -9.77 -14.02 6.04
CA ALA A 117 -9.19 -12.89 6.74
C ALA A 117 -10.15 -11.68 6.89
N VAL A 118 -11.33 -11.71 6.22
CA VAL A 118 -12.37 -10.69 6.37
C VAL A 118 -13.36 -11.12 7.45
N PRO A 119 -13.35 -10.52 8.66
CA PRO A 119 -14.31 -10.87 9.72
C PRO A 119 -15.76 -10.54 9.33
N THR A 120 -16.72 -11.23 9.94
CA THR A 120 -18.15 -10.89 9.79
C THR A 120 -18.42 -9.44 10.19
N GLY A 121 -19.16 -8.72 9.36
CA GLY A 121 -19.46 -7.30 9.53
C GLY A 121 -18.39 -6.35 8.98
N VAL A 122 -17.23 -6.86 8.58
CA VAL A 122 -16.21 -6.11 7.85
C VAL A 122 -16.50 -6.20 6.35
N ARG A 123 -16.26 -5.10 5.62
CA ARG A 123 -16.31 -5.10 4.16
C ARG A 123 -14.97 -5.46 3.57
N GLY A 124 -14.92 -6.49 2.72
CA GLY A 124 -13.78 -6.89 1.91
C GLY A 124 -13.93 -6.44 0.46
N ILE A 125 -13.00 -5.66 -0.04
CA ILE A 125 -12.95 -5.20 -1.43
C ILE A 125 -11.69 -5.79 -2.07
N PHE A 126 -11.85 -6.51 -3.17
CA PHE A 126 -10.76 -7.11 -3.93
C PHE A 126 -10.60 -6.36 -5.25
N LEU A 127 -9.41 -5.85 -5.52
CA LEU A 127 -9.03 -5.31 -6.81
C LEU A 127 -8.32 -6.40 -7.62
N PRO A 128 -8.43 -6.44 -8.95
CA PRO A 128 -7.56 -7.29 -9.75
C PRO A 128 -6.17 -6.69 -9.92
N GLY A 129 -5.15 -7.57 -9.94
CA GLY A 129 -3.77 -7.26 -10.32
C GLY A 129 -3.35 -7.98 -11.59
N ASN A 130 -2.10 -7.87 -12.01
CA ASN A 130 -1.63 -8.45 -13.26
C ASN A 130 -1.60 -9.98 -13.23
N HIS A 131 -1.37 -10.61 -12.08
CA HIS A 131 -1.46 -12.06 -11.94
C HIS A 131 -2.90 -12.55 -12.02
N ASP A 132 -3.85 -11.81 -11.48
CA ASP A 132 -5.29 -12.11 -11.59
C ASP A 132 -5.78 -12.09 -13.06
N TRP A 133 -5.15 -11.25 -13.89
CA TRP A 133 -5.33 -11.20 -15.35
C TRP A 133 -4.52 -12.25 -16.09
N ALA A 134 -4.20 -13.38 -15.46
CA ALA A 134 -3.45 -14.50 -16.03
C ALA A 134 -2.11 -14.07 -16.66
N GLY A 135 -1.36 -13.19 -16.00
CA GLY A 135 -0.07 -12.72 -16.44
C GLY A 135 -0.09 -12.01 -17.80
N MET A 136 -1.18 -11.33 -18.18
CA MET A 136 -1.37 -10.61 -19.45
C MET A 136 -1.62 -11.51 -20.66
N THR A 137 -2.12 -12.70 -20.47
CA THR A 137 -2.51 -13.57 -21.60
C THR A 137 -3.88 -13.21 -22.15
N ALA A 138 -4.25 -13.76 -23.30
CA ALA A 138 -5.59 -13.61 -23.87
C ALA A 138 -6.72 -14.14 -22.96
N PHE A 139 -6.40 -14.98 -21.98
CA PHE A 139 -7.33 -15.52 -20.98
C PHE A 139 -7.60 -14.56 -19.81
N GLY A 140 -6.90 -13.42 -19.71
CA GLY A 140 -6.95 -12.53 -18.57
C GLY A 140 -8.36 -12.12 -18.16
N LEU A 141 -9.18 -11.65 -19.10
CA LEU A 141 -10.56 -11.27 -18.83
C LEU A 141 -11.39 -12.43 -18.25
N TYR A 142 -11.19 -13.62 -18.81
CA TYR A 142 -11.87 -14.83 -18.37
C TYR A 142 -11.43 -15.21 -16.93
N SER A 143 -10.13 -15.18 -16.64
CA SER A 143 -9.56 -15.45 -15.32
C SER A 143 -10.12 -14.50 -14.26
N VAL A 144 -10.15 -13.19 -14.52
CA VAL A 144 -10.71 -12.20 -13.59
C VAL A 144 -12.20 -12.44 -13.31
N ARG A 145 -12.97 -12.81 -14.34
CA ARG A 145 -14.39 -13.14 -14.19
C ARG A 145 -14.60 -14.44 -13.38
N LEU A 146 -13.78 -15.45 -13.59
CA LEU A 146 -13.78 -16.66 -12.75
C LEU A 146 -13.44 -16.35 -11.30
N GLN A 147 -12.44 -15.48 -11.08
CA GLN A 147 -12.07 -15.04 -9.73
C GLN A 147 -13.23 -14.32 -9.03
N GLU A 148 -13.94 -13.44 -9.73
CA GLU A 148 -15.13 -12.77 -9.16
C GLU A 148 -16.24 -13.78 -8.80
N GLN A 149 -16.47 -14.79 -9.65
CA GLN A 149 -17.44 -15.87 -9.36
C GLN A 149 -17.01 -16.69 -8.14
N MET A 150 -15.74 -17.05 -8.04
CA MET A 150 -15.18 -17.76 -6.90
C MET A 150 -15.27 -16.95 -5.62
N LEU A 151 -14.95 -15.65 -5.65
CA LEU A 151 -15.16 -14.76 -4.50
C LEU A 151 -16.61 -14.76 -4.03
N LYS A 152 -17.58 -14.66 -4.94
CA LYS A 152 -19.02 -14.73 -4.60
C LYS A 152 -19.37 -16.05 -3.93
N SER A 153 -18.81 -17.17 -4.40
CA SER A 153 -19.06 -18.48 -3.81
C SER A 153 -18.42 -18.64 -2.43
N LEU A 154 -17.22 -18.09 -2.23
CA LEU A 154 -16.47 -18.16 -0.98
C LEU A 154 -17.00 -17.18 0.09
N ALA A 155 -17.64 -16.10 -0.33
CA ALA A 155 -18.09 -15.03 0.58
C ALA A 155 -19.01 -15.53 1.71
N SER A 156 -19.89 -16.51 1.43
CA SER A 156 -20.69 -17.22 2.46
C SER A 156 -21.32 -16.30 3.52
N GLY A 157 -22.02 -15.26 3.07
CA GLY A 157 -22.67 -14.27 3.94
C GLY A 157 -21.76 -13.13 4.43
N ARG A 158 -20.48 -13.10 4.08
CA ARG A 158 -19.59 -11.94 4.28
C ARG A 158 -19.83 -10.90 3.19
N ASP A 159 -19.63 -9.61 3.51
CA ASP A 159 -19.66 -8.52 2.52
C ASP A 159 -18.30 -8.44 1.79
N VAL A 160 -18.09 -9.38 0.87
CA VAL A 160 -16.87 -9.49 0.05
C VAL A 160 -17.22 -9.30 -1.41
N ARG A 161 -16.49 -8.43 -2.11
CA ARG A 161 -16.74 -8.07 -3.52
C ARG A 161 -15.47 -7.80 -4.28
N MET A 162 -15.45 -8.11 -5.56
CA MET A 162 -14.47 -7.55 -6.50
C MET A 162 -14.98 -6.20 -7.01
N LEU A 163 -14.16 -5.16 -6.91
CA LEU A 163 -14.46 -3.81 -7.38
C LEU A 163 -13.20 -3.18 -8.01
N PRO A 164 -13.25 -2.84 -9.31
CA PRO A 164 -14.33 -3.02 -10.27
C PRO A 164 -14.61 -4.49 -10.55
N GLY A 165 -15.87 -4.84 -10.81
CA GLY A 165 -16.27 -6.19 -11.17
C GLY A 165 -16.32 -6.42 -12.68
N ASN A 166 -16.51 -7.68 -13.09
CA ASN A 166 -16.72 -8.10 -14.46
C ASN A 166 -15.56 -7.77 -15.43
N GLY A 167 -14.36 -7.50 -14.92
CA GLY A 167 -13.21 -7.05 -15.72
C GLY A 167 -13.36 -5.62 -16.26
N CYS A 168 -14.21 -4.80 -15.65
CA CYS A 168 -14.34 -3.38 -15.98
C CYS A 168 -13.19 -2.56 -15.40
N PRO A 169 -12.73 -1.47 -16.07
CA PRO A 169 -11.65 -0.64 -15.56
C PRO A 169 -12.04 0.19 -14.32
N GLY A 170 -13.32 0.38 -14.06
CA GLY A 170 -13.83 1.36 -13.11
C GLY A 170 -13.98 2.75 -13.73
N PRO A 171 -13.99 3.84 -12.94
CA PRO A 171 -13.91 3.87 -11.48
C PRO A 171 -15.20 3.41 -10.79
N VAL A 172 -15.04 2.76 -9.64
CA VAL A 172 -16.16 2.45 -8.74
C VAL A 172 -15.95 3.19 -7.43
N SER A 173 -16.92 4.02 -7.03
CA SER A 173 -16.85 4.78 -5.77
C SER A 173 -17.65 4.09 -4.68
N PHE A 174 -17.04 4.01 -3.52
CA PHE A 174 -17.66 3.57 -2.28
C PHE A 174 -17.50 4.67 -1.22
N ASP A 175 -18.63 5.11 -0.67
CA ASP A 175 -18.70 6.19 0.29
C ASP A 175 -19.13 5.67 1.67
N THR A 176 -18.38 5.99 2.71
CA THR A 176 -18.77 5.73 4.10
C THR A 176 -18.24 6.83 5.02
N GLY A 177 -19.16 7.48 5.77
CA GLY A 177 -18.78 8.60 6.60
C GLY A 177 -18.02 9.66 5.81
N ARG A 178 -16.82 10.01 6.29
CA ARG A 178 -15.92 10.95 5.60
C ARG A 178 -15.09 10.32 4.50
N LEU A 179 -15.01 9.00 4.39
CA LEU A 179 -14.23 8.33 3.35
C LEU A 179 -15.00 8.28 2.03
N GLN A 180 -14.36 8.70 0.97
CA GLN A 180 -14.62 8.31 -0.40
C GLN A 180 -13.48 7.39 -0.86
N LEU A 181 -13.77 6.12 -1.06
CA LEU A 181 -12.86 5.17 -1.67
C LEU A 181 -13.24 4.99 -3.14
N ILE A 182 -12.29 5.21 -4.05
CA ILE A 182 -12.47 5.00 -5.48
C ILE A 182 -11.55 3.87 -5.90
N THR A 183 -12.07 2.82 -6.52
CA THR A 183 -11.31 1.65 -6.98
C THR A 183 -11.20 1.61 -8.49
N LEU A 184 -10.05 1.18 -8.98
CA LEU A 184 -9.70 1.06 -10.39
C LEU A 184 -9.03 -0.29 -10.66
N ASP A 185 -9.33 -0.87 -11.81
CA ASP A 185 -8.51 -1.95 -12.37
C ASP A 185 -7.43 -1.33 -13.26
N THR A 186 -6.23 -1.16 -12.70
CA THR A 186 -5.12 -0.53 -13.42
C THR A 186 -4.46 -1.48 -14.43
N GLN A 187 -4.63 -2.80 -14.29
CA GLN A 187 -4.15 -3.76 -15.29
C GLN A 187 -4.88 -3.57 -16.62
N TRP A 188 -6.09 -3.06 -16.62
CA TRP A 188 -6.84 -2.75 -17.82
C TRP A 188 -6.06 -1.82 -18.80
N TRP A 189 -5.25 -0.87 -18.30
CA TRP A 189 -4.41 0.00 -19.15
C TRP A 189 -3.19 -0.72 -19.74
N LEU A 190 -2.71 -1.75 -19.04
CA LEU A 190 -1.45 -2.43 -19.35
C LEU A 190 -1.65 -3.70 -20.18
N HIS A 191 -2.91 -4.10 -20.41
CA HIS A 191 -3.25 -5.35 -21.05
C HIS A 191 -3.43 -5.20 -22.56
N ASP A 192 -2.58 -5.86 -23.36
CA ASP A 192 -2.59 -5.76 -24.84
C ASP A 192 -3.81 -6.45 -25.47
N TYR A 193 -4.42 -7.41 -24.76
CA TYR A 193 -5.50 -8.28 -25.24
C TYR A 193 -6.86 -7.94 -24.65
N ILE A 194 -7.08 -6.71 -24.22
CA ILE A 194 -8.40 -6.34 -23.73
C ILE A 194 -9.42 -6.43 -24.85
N VAL A 195 -10.20 -7.47 -24.80
CA VAL A 195 -11.44 -7.54 -25.57
C VAL A 195 -12.38 -6.52 -24.95
N ARG A 196 -12.51 -5.39 -25.60
CA ARG A 196 -13.53 -4.39 -25.27
C ARG A 196 -14.88 -5.02 -25.56
N ASP A 197 -15.43 -5.67 -24.52
CA ASP A 197 -16.72 -6.31 -24.63
C ASP A 197 -17.79 -5.23 -24.72
N ALA A 198 -18.25 -4.97 -25.94
CA ALA A 198 -19.33 -4.01 -26.23
C ALA A 198 -20.65 -4.38 -25.53
N GLN A 199 -20.77 -5.60 -25.01
CA GLN A 199 -21.94 -6.06 -24.25
C GLN A 199 -21.80 -5.79 -22.74
N SER A 200 -20.60 -5.45 -22.25
CA SER A 200 -20.44 -4.96 -20.89
C SER A 200 -20.75 -3.47 -20.85
N ASN A 201 -21.53 -3.00 -19.89
CA ASN A 201 -21.74 -1.56 -19.62
C ASN A 201 -20.49 -0.87 -19.07
N CYS A 202 -19.28 -1.37 -19.40
CA CYS A 202 -18.02 -0.82 -18.97
C CYS A 202 -17.54 0.28 -19.91
N ALA A 203 -16.75 1.22 -19.39
CA ALA A 203 -15.99 2.12 -20.22
C ALA A 203 -15.04 1.34 -21.14
N THR A 204 -14.93 1.76 -22.40
CA THR A 204 -14.16 1.07 -23.43
C THR A 204 -12.92 1.85 -23.86
N THR A 205 -12.81 3.10 -23.45
CA THR A 205 -11.68 3.98 -23.79
C THR A 205 -11.03 4.59 -22.55
N VAL A 206 -9.74 4.87 -22.64
CA VAL A 206 -8.98 5.60 -21.59
C VAL A 206 -9.63 6.95 -21.28
N GLY A 207 -10.11 7.65 -22.31
CA GLY A 207 -10.78 8.95 -22.14
C GLY A 207 -12.06 8.87 -21.30
N GLU A 208 -12.89 7.85 -21.53
CA GLU A 208 -14.10 7.61 -20.74
C GLU A 208 -13.77 7.32 -19.26
N VAL A 209 -12.81 6.43 -19.01
CA VAL A 209 -12.39 6.10 -17.63
C VAL A 209 -11.82 7.33 -16.93
N THR A 210 -10.95 8.10 -17.62
CA THR A 210 -10.33 9.31 -17.06
C THR A 210 -11.37 10.38 -16.75
N SER A 211 -12.35 10.58 -17.65
CA SER A 211 -13.44 11.52 -17.42
C SER A 211 -14.33 11.10 -16.25
N ALA A 212 -14.74 9.83 -16.22
CA ALA A 212 -15.54 9.30 -15.12
C ALA A 212 -14.83 9.41 -13.76
N LEU A 213 -13.51 9.15 -13.72
CA LEU A 213 -12.70 9.31 -12.50
C LEU A 213 -12.66 10.77 -12.05
N ARG A 214 -12.42 11.70 -12.97
CA ARG A 214 -12.43 13.14 -12.70
C ARG A 214 -13.76 13.59 -12.12
N ASP A 215 -14.88 13.11 -12.69
CA ASP A 215 -16.21 13.46 -12.25
C ASP A 215 -16.54 12.89 -10.87
N GLN A 216 -16.09 11.67 -10.56
CA GLN A 216 -16.26 11.09 -9.22
C GLN A 216 -15.45 11.84 -8.16
N ILE A 217 -14.20 12.21 -8.45
CA ILE A 217 -13.36 12.97 -7.52
C ILE A 217 -13.95 14.36 -7.26
N LYS A 218 -14.51 15.02 -8.28
CA LYS A 218 -15.16 16.35 -8.17
C LYS A 218 -16.45 16.35 -7.36
N ARG A 219 -17.08 15.19 -7.13
CA ARG A 219 -18.29 15.07 -6.29
C ARG A 219 -17.95 15.31 -4.81
N LYS A 220 -17.35 16.45 -4.53
CA LYS A 220 -16.88 16.80 -3.19
C LYS A 220 -18.06 17.01 -2.26
N ARG A 221 -17.97 16.39 -1.07
CA ARG A 221 -18.71 16.80 0.11
C ARG A 221 -17.72 17.39 1.11
N ASP A 222 -18.09 18.46 1.80
CA ASP A 222 -17.21 19.11 2.76
C ASP A 222 -16.68 18.13 3.82
N GLY A 223 -15.38 18.23 4.09
CA GLY A 223 -14.69 17.36 5.05
C GLY A 223 -14.43 15.93 4.59
N ARG A 224 -14.69 15.57 3.31
CA ARG A 224 -14.46 14.24 2.79
C ARG A 224 -12.99 13.97 2.52
N VAL A 225 -12.57 12.76 2.83
CA VAL A 225 -11.24 12.21 2.54
C VAL A 225 -11.36 11.29 1.33
N THR A 226 -10.72 11.64 0.22
CA THR A 226 -10.70 10.80 -0.99
C THR A 226 -9.43 9.97 -1.03
N ILE A 227 -9.57 8.65 -1.11
CA ILE A 227 -8.50 7.69 -1.36
C ILE A 227 -8.84 6.94 -2.64
N VAL A 228 -7.88 6.90 -3.58
CA VAL A 228 -8.00 6.12 -4.81
C VAL A 228 -7.12 4.89 -4.68
N ALA A 229 -7.62 3.72 -5.08
CA ALA A 229 -6.92 2.46 -5.01
C ALA A 229 -6.86 1.78 -6.38
N GLY A 230 -5.70 1.29 -6.74
CA GLY A 230 -5.44 0.45 -7.92
C GLY A 230 -4.33 -0.54 -7.59
N HIS A 231 -3.96 -1.42 -8.55
CA HIS A 231 -2.87 -2.36 -8.30
C HIS A 231 -1.49 -1.75 -8.56
N HIS A 232 -1.31 -1.05 -9.68
CA HIS A 232 0.00 -0.52 -10.09
C HIS A 232 0.30 0.81 -9.42
N PRO A 233 1.51 1.02 -8.85
CA PRO A 233 1.92 2.26 -8.24
C PRO A 233 2.17 3.37 -9.27
N LEU A 234 1.94 4.63 -8.89
CA LEU A 234 2.33 5.80 -9.70
C LEU A 234 3.82 6.13 -9.56
N MET A 235 4.41 5.77 -8.43
CA MET A 235 5.83 5.90 -8.11
C MET A 235 6.22 4.78 -7.16
N THR A 236 7.41 4.22 -7.35
CA THR A 236 7.95 3.18 -6.46
C THR A 236 9.47 3.17 -6.47
N GLY A 237 10.06 2.82 -5.33
CA GLY A 237 11.49 2.50 -5.18
C GLY A 237 11.76 0.99 -5.25
N GLY A 238 10.80 0.18 -5.69
CA GLY A 238 10.92 -1.26 -5.81
C GLY A 238 11.43 -1.72 -7.19
N PRO A 239 11.38 -3.04 -7.46
CA PRO A 239 11.85 -3.63 -8.71
C PRO A 239 11.18 -3.05 -9.96
N HIS A 240 9.87 -2.77 -9.91
CA HIS A 240 9.15 -2.19 -11.04
C HIS A 240 9.48 -0.71 -11.30
N GLY A 241 10.12 -0.04 -10.34
CA GLY A 241 10.78 1.26 -10.52
C GLY A 241 12.18 1.15 -11.13
N GLY A 242 12.68 -0.07 -11.34
CA GLY A 242 14.02 -0.33 -11.86
C GLY A 242 15.15 -0.12 -10.84
N TYR A 243 14.85 -0.18 -9.56
CA TYR A 243 15.84 0.12 -8.51
C TYR A 243 16.55 -1.12 -7.95
N CYS A 244 16.05 -2.31 -8.22
CA CYS A 244 16.51 -3.53 -7.58
C CYS A 244 17.00 -4.57 -8.57
N GLY A 245 18.04 -5.31 -8.17
CA GLY A 245 18.56 -6.45 -8.91
C GLY A 245 19.31 -6.09 -10.19
N VAL A 246 19.86 -7.11 -10.83
CA VAL A 246 20.65 -6.96 -12.08
C VAL A 246 19.80 -6.52 -13.27
N THR A 247 18.49 -6.75 -13.23
CA THR A 247 17.54 -6.34 -14.28
C THR A 247 17.06 -4.88 -14.15
N GLY A 248 17.42 -4.20 -13.05
CA GLY A 248 17.00 -2.82 -12.79
C GLY A 248 17.25 -1.84 -13.94
N PRO A 249 18.46 -1.80 -14.54
CA PRO A 249 18.72 -0.93 -15.69
C PRO A 249 17.83 -1.22 -16.89
N PHE A 250 17.53 -2.51 -17.19
CA PHE A 250 16.63 -2.91 -18.26
C PHE A 250 15.19 -2.47 -17.99
N ARG A 251 14.72 -2.64 -16.76
CA ARG A 251 13.38 -2.18 -16.34
C ARG A 251 13.24 -0.65 -16.44
N ARG A 252 14.29 0.11 -16.16
CA ARG A 252 14.32 1.58 -16.36
C ARG A 252 14.19 1.98 -17.84
N LEU A 253 14.49 1.11 -18.76
CA LEU A 253 14.28 1.32 -20.19
C LEU A 253 12.88 0.90 -20.67
N GLY A 254 11.99 0.46 -19.75
CA GLY A 254 10.64 0.01 -20.09
C GLY A 254 10.60 -1.38 -20.71
N GLY A 255 11.50 -2.27 -20.28
CA GLY A 255 11.65 -3.63 -20.83
C GLY A 255 10.49 -4.58 -20.51
N ASN A 256 9.61 -4.22 -19.59
CA ASN A 256 8.39 -4.95 -19.25
C ASN A 256 7.22 -3.96 -19.16
N SER A 257 6.07 -4.31 -19.74
CA SER A 257 4.86 -3.46 -19.71
C SER A 257 4.37 -3.12 -18.29
N GLN A 258 4.69 -3.97 -17.31
CA GLN A 258 4.37 -3.79 -15.88
C GLN A 258 5.26 -2.76 -15.19
N ASP A 259 6.39 -2.40 -15.80
CA ASP A 259 7.35 -1.47 -15.18
C ASP A 259 6.92 -0.01 -15.37
N ILE A 260 7.24 0.83 -14.40
CA ILE A 260 6.90 2.28 -14.38
C ILE A 260 7.30 3.00 -15.67
N MET A 261 8.42 2.61 -16.29
CA MET A 261 8.96 3.28 -17.46
C MET A 261 8.38 2.78 -18.79
N SER A 262 7.53 1.73 -18.76
CA SER A 262 6.88 1.23 -19.96
C SER A 262 5.86 2.23 -20.54
N SER A 263 5.60 2.15 -21.84
CA SER A 263 4.62 3.03 -22.49
C SER A 263 3.19 2.84 -21.93
N PRO A 264 2.66 1.60 -21.77
CA PRO A 264 1.33 1.39 -21.21
C PRO A 264 1.20 1.94 -19.77
N ASN A 265 2.19 1.67 -18.92
CA ASN A 265 2.19 2.17 -17.54
C ASN A 265 2.24 3.71 -17.50
N ARG A 266 3.01 4.33 -18.39
CA ARG A 266 3.04 5.79 -18.53
C ARG A 266 1.67 6.34 -18.90
N THR A 267 1.00 5.74 -19.91
CA THR A 267 -0.35 6.13 -20.31
C THR A 267 -1.34 6.03 -19.15
N MET A 268 -1.27 4.96 -18.34
CA MET A 268 -2.07 4.82 -17.12
C MET A 268 -1.80 5.96 -16.15
N ARG A 269 -0.54 6.20 -15.80
CA ARG A 269 -0.16 7.24 -14.83
C ARG A 269 -0.58 8.63 -15.28
N ASP A 270 -0.31 8.99 -16.54
CA ASP A 270 -0.67 10.29 -17.11
C ASP A 270 -2.20 10.50 -17.08
N SER A 271 -2.97 9.43 -17.36
CA SER A 271 -4.45 9.45 -17.29
C SER A 271 -4.94 9.69 -15.86
N LEU A 272 -4.38 8.96 -14.88
CA LEU A 272 -4.75 9.11 -13.48
C LEU A 272 -4.36 10.49 -12.93
N GLU A 273 -3.13 10.94 -13.19
CA GLU A 273 -2.66 12.25 -12.77
C GLU A 273 -3.48 13.39 -13.39
N SER A 274 -3.86 13.26 -14.67
CA SER A 274 -4.77 14.20 -15.33
C SER A 274 -6.14 14.30 -14.65
N ALA A 275 -6.70 13.17 -14.20
CA ALA A 275 -7.94 13.16 -13.46
C ALA A 275 -7.78 13.81 -12.06
N PHE A 276 -6.68 13.50 -11.38
CA PHE A 276 -6.38 14.00 -10.03
C PHE A 276 -6.08 15.49 -9.97
N ASN A 277 -5.51 16.06 -11.04
CA ASN A 277 -5.22 17.50 -11.10
C ASN A 277 -6.47 18.37 -10.92
N ALA A 278 -7.65 17.84 -11.20
CA ALA A 278 -8.90 18.57 -10.98
C ALA A 278 -9.21 18.77 -9.49
N GLN A 279 -8.85 17.78 -8.67
CA GLN A 279 -8.95 17.80 -7.22
C GLN A 279 -8.06 16.67 -6.67
N PRO A 280 -6.87 17.00 -6.16
CA PRO A 280 -5.93 15.98 -5.67
C PRO A 280 -6.55 15.13 -4.55
N PRO A 281 -6.58 13.78 -4.67
CA PRO A 281 -6.95 12.91 -3.57
C PRO A 281 -5.91 12.97 -2.45
N LEU A 282 -6.32 12.63 -1.23
CA LEU A 282 -5.40 12.52 -0.09
C LEU A 282 -4.33 11.46 -0.36
N ALA A 283 -4.73 10.30 -0.88
CA ALA A 283 -3.79 9.24 -1.18
C ALA A 283 -4.19 8.43 -2.41
N TYR A 284 -3.18 7.91 -3.10
CA TYR A 284 -3.32 6.80 -4.02
C TYR A 284 -2.62 5.57 -3.43
N ALA A 285 -3.36 4.46 -3.30
CA ALA A 285 -2.90 3.21 -2.72
C ALA A 285 -2.71 2.14 -3.79
N ALA A 286 -1.60 1.39 -3.73
CA ALA A 286 -1.26 0.36 -4.69
C ALA A 286 -0.57 -0.85 -4.04
N GLY A 287 -0.52 -1.98 -4.76
CA GLY A 287 0.28 -3.16 -4.50
C GLY A 287 1.47 -3.25 -5.45
N HIS A 288 1.60 -4.39 -6.13
CA HIS A 288 2.49 -4.70 -7.25
C HIS A 288 3.98 -4.83 -6.92
N ASP A 289 4.59 -3.87 -6.25
CA ASP A 289 5.92 -4.02 -5.66
C ASP A 289 5.81 -4.64 -4.26
N HIS A 290 6.44 -5.79 -4.06
CA HIS A 290 6.29 -6.63 -2.86
C HIS A 290 7.03 -6.06 -1.65
N ASN A 291 6.71 -4.82 -1.30
CA ASN A 291 7.28 -4.08 -0.18
C ASN A 291 6.25 -3.07 0.36
N LEU A 292 6.64 -2.32 1.40
CA LEU A 292 5.80 -1.27 1.99
C LEU A 292 6.49 0.08 1.83
N GLN A 293 5.85 1.02 1.15
CA GLN A 293 6.38 2.37 0.95
C GLN A 293 5.33 3.43 1.26
N VAL A 294 5.74 4.47 1.97
CA VAL A 294 4.96 5.70 2.14
C VAL A 294 5.76 6.83 1.50
N LEU A 295 5.25 7.36 0.41
CA LEU A 295 5.93 8.38 -0.38
C LEU A 295 5.15 9.69 -0.36
N LYS A 296 5.88 10.79 -0.46
CA LYS A 296 5.31 12.09 -0.75
C LYS A 296 4.83 12.08 -2.20
N GLY A 297 3.60 12.47 -2.42
CA GLY A 297 3.06 12.68 -3.76
C GLY A 297 3.51 14.01 -4.38
N GLY A 298 3.01 14.28 -5.57
CA GLY A 298 3.20 15.53 -6.31
C GLY A 298 2.02 16.49 -6.17
N ALA A 299 1.82 17.30 -7.22
CA ALA A 299 0.68 18.22 -7.29
C ALA A 299 -0.66 17.51 -7.47
N SER A 300 -0.65 16.31 -8.10
CA SER A 300 -1.85 15.54 -8.46
C SER A 300 -2.37 14.66 -7.33
N VAL A 301 -1.55 14.32 -6.34
CA VAL A 301 -1.93 13.48 -5.18
C VAL A 301 -1.01 13.78 -4.01
N GLN A 302 -1.51 13.76 -2.77
CA GLN A 302 -0.69 14.16 -1.62
C GLN A 302 0.24 13.04 -1.13
N TYR A 303 -0.25 11.80 -1.08
CA TYR A 303 0.52 10.63 -0.63
C TYR A 303 0.37 9.46 -1.60
N LEU A 304 1.47 8.73 -1.77
CA LEU A 304 1.49 7.46 -2.51
C LEU A 304 1.81 6.35 -1.52
N LEU A 305 0.94 5.35 -1.46
CA LEU A 305 1.01 4.24 -0.52
C LEU A 305 1.22 2.96 -1.33
N VAL A 306 2.39 2.33 -1.24
CA VAL A 306 2.63 0.99 -1.81
C VAL A 306 2.54 -0.01 -0.67
N SER A 307 1.55 -0.89 -0.72
CA SER A 307 1.27 -1.90 0.30
C SER A 307 1.18 -3.29 -0.32
N GLY A 308 2.23 -3.68 -1.08
CA GLY A 308 2.30 -4.92 -1.85
C GLY A 308 3.01 -6.07 -1.13
N ALA A 309 3.07 -6.07 0.18
CA ALA A 309 3.78 -7.09 0.96
C ALA A 309 2.84 -8.03 1.71
N GLY A 310 1.68 -8.38 1.13
CA GLY A 310 0.67 -9.21 1.78
C GLY A 310 1.11 -10.64 2.04
N SER A 311 1.95 -11.21 1.17
CA SER A 311 2.50 -12.57 1.33
C SER A 311 3.93 -12.55 1.84
N ALA A 312 4.24 -13.40 2.81
CA ALA A 312 5.57 -13.49 3.41
C ALA A 312 6.66 -14.00 2.44
N SER A 313 6.25 -14.81 1.46
CA SER A 313 7.15 -15.42 0.46
C SER A 313 7.66 -14.44 -0.60
N LYS A 314 7.02 -13.30 -0.76
CA LYS A 314 7.27 -12.36 -1.86
C LYS A 314 8.03 -11.09 -1.47
N GLY A 315 8.43 -10.93 -0.20
CA GLY A 315 9.12 -9.72 0.24
C GLY A 315 10.34 -9.36 -0.60
N GLU A 316 10.25 -8.27 -1.33
CA GLU A 316 11.26 -7.77 -2.25
C GLU A 316 12.01 -6.56 -1.70
N CYS A 317 13.07 -6.18 -2.40
CA CYS A 317 13.83 -5.00 -2.05
C CYS A 317 13.03 -3.71 -2.31
N GLY A 318 13.31 -2.68 -1.53
CA GLY A 318 12.83 -1.33 -1.74
C GLY A 318 13.94 -0.32 -1.47
N VAL A 319 14.15 0.60 -2.39
CA VAL A 319 15.13 1.68 -2.25
C VAL A 319 14.44 2.93 -1.73
N ARG A 320 15.08 3.62 -0.79
CA ARG A 320 14.58 4.89 -0.30
C ARG A 320 14.76 5.97 -1.37
N LEU A 321 13.66 6.46 -1.91
CA LEU A 321 13.63 7.61 -2.81
C LEU A 321 13.73 8.91 -2.01
N ARG A 322 13.96 10.03 -2.69
CA ARG A 322 13.93 11.37 -2.08
C ARG A 322 12.55 11.66 -1.45
N GLU A 323 11.49 11.16 -2.04
CA GLU A 323 10.09 11.33 -1.64
C GLU A 323 9.68 10.38 -0.51
N SER A 324 10.54 9.44 -0.09
CA SER A 324 10.19 8.41 0.88
C SER A 324 10.09 8.96 2.30
N TYR A 325 8.93 8.80 2.92
CA TYR A 325 8.76 8.89 4.36
C TYR A 325 9.12 7.56 5.03
N TYR A 326 8.73 6.43 4.42
CA TYR A 326 8.96 5.08 4.92
C TYR A 326 9.19 4.09 3.78
N VAL A 327 10.07 3.13 4.00
CA VAL A 327 10.30 1.96 3.14
C VAL A 327 10.61 0.76 4.01
N SER A 328 9.94 -0.36 3.77
CA SER A 328 10.25 -1.67 4.34
C SER A 328 10.51 -2.66 3.21
N GLN A 329 11.49 -3.55 3.40
CA GLN A 329 11.90 -4.56 2.41
C GLN A 329 11.96 -5.94 3.07
N HIS A 330 11.75 -6.99 2.24
CA HIS A 330 11.87 -8.39 2.64
C HIS A 330 11.03 -8.78 3.86
N ARG A 331 9.81 -8.23 3.97
CA ARG A 331 8.90 -8.45 5.09
C ARG A 331 7.47 -8.38 4.62
N SER A 332 6.63 -9.28 5.11
CA SER A 332 5.18 -9.13 4.92
C SER A 332 4.61 -8.01 5.76
N GLY A 333 3.46 -7.51 5.36
CA GLY A 333 2.78 -6.46 6.11
C GLY A 333 1.61 -5.83 5.38
N PHE A 334 1.05 -4.82 6.02
CA PHE A 334 -0.08 -4.05 5.52
C PHE A 334 -0.07 -2.63 6.07
N MET A 335 -0.92 -1.77 5.51
CA MET A 335 -1.16 -0.44 6.00
C MET A 335 -2.56 -0.32 6.59
N ARG A 336 -2.71 0.50 7.63
CA ARG A 336 -3.99 0.87 8.24
C ARG A 336 -4.13 2.37 8.22
N VAL A 337 -5.27 2.86 7.72
CA VAL A 337 -5.65 4.27 7.69
C VAL A 337 -6.87 4.46 8.56
N ASP A 338 -6.73 5.22 9.64
CA ASP A 338 -7.82 5.59 10.52
C ASP A 338 -8.29 7.00 10.21
N ILE A 339 -9.55 7.14 9.83
CA ILE A 339 -10.22 8.42 9.56
C ILE A 339 -11.00 8.80 10.82
N LEU A 340 -10.71 9.97 11.37
CA LEU A 340 -11.29 10.40 12.64
C LEU A 340 -12.61 11.16 12.44
N ARG A 341 -13.47 11.15 13.46
CA ARG A 341 -14.78 11.84 13.44
C ARG A 341 -14.68 13.36 13.35
N GLY A 342 -13.61 13.97 13.61
CA GLY A 342 -13.41 15.41 13.43
C GLY A 342 -12.58 15.67 12.18
N LYS A 343 -11.36 16.09 12.40
CA LYS A 343 -10.31 16.23 11.37
C LYS A 343 -9.19 15.27 11.71
N GLY A 344 -8.50 14.87 10.68
CA GLY A 344 -7.32 14.04 10.82
C GLY A 344 -7.49 12.65 10.23
N VAL A 345 -6.42 12.19 9.62
CA VAL A 345 -6.26 10.86 9.06
C VAL A 345 -4.92 10.32 9.52
N LEU A 346 -4.93 9.18 10.20
CA LEU A 346 -3.72 8.56 10.72
C LEU A 346 -3.38 7.31 9.94
N LEU A 347 -2.19 7.29 9.34
CA LEU A 347 -1.60 6.12 8.70
C LEU A 347 -0.72 5.37 9.70
N ARG A 348 -0.87 4.05 9.73
CA ARG A 348 -0.01 3.11 10.44
C ARG A 348 0.47 2.03 9.48
N VAL A 349 1.75 1.67 9.55
CA VAL A 349 2.35 0.58 8.78
C VAL A 349 2.75 -0.53 9.72
N TYR A 350 2.28 -1.73 9.44
CA TYR A 350 2.60 -2.93 10.19
C TYR A 350 3.48 -3.83 9.33
N HIS A 351 4.54 -4.40 9.91
CA HIS A 351 5.36 -5.38 9.24
C HIS A 351 5.64 -6.60 10.11
N PHE A 352 5.82 -7.75 9.47
CA PHE A 352 5.99 -9.05 10.10
C PHE A 352 7.22 -9.76 9.50
N PRO A 353 8.38 -9.66 10.15
CA PRO A 353 9.56 -10.38 9.71
C PRO A 353 9.43 -11.88 10.02
N SER A 354 9.89 -12.74 9.09
CA SER A 354 9.73 -14.19 9.17
C SER A 354 10.26 -14.86 10.45
N LYS A 355 11.17 -14.20 11.21
CA LYS A 355 11.82 -14.75 12.41
C LYS A 355 11.65 -13.91 13.67
N ARG A 356 10.82 -12.87 13.66
CA ARG A 356 10.64 -11.97 14.80
C ARG A 356 9.17 -11.60 14.96
N LYS A 357 8.77 -11.25 16.18
CA LYS A 357 7.44 -10.70 16.41
C LYS A 357 7.28 -9.43 15.56
N GLY A 358 6.28 -9.41 14.70
CA GLY A 358 5.91 -8.25 13.91
C GLY A 358 5.08 -7.25 14.70
N GLY A 359 4.77 -6.12 14.09
CA GLY A 359 3.93 -5.09 14.69
C GLY A 359 4.04 -3.75 13.99
N LEU A 360 3.58 -2.72 14.69
CA LEU A 360 3.63 -1.35 14.22
C LEU A 360 5.08 -0.89 13.97
N SER A 361 5.34 -0.41 12.77
CA SER A 361 6.67 -0.02 12.31
C SER A 361 6.78 1.46 11.99
N PHE A 362 5.68 2.07 11.54
CA PHE A 362 5.67 3.49 11.18
C PHE A 362 4.28 4.08 11.40
N THR A 363 4.24 5.36 11.75
CA THR A 363 3.00 6.13 11.92
C THR A 363 3.18 7.52 11.33
N ARG A 364 2.15 8.03 10.69
CA ARG A 364 2.12 9.37 10.14
C ARG A 364 0.70 9.95 10.10
N TRP A 365 0.55 11.19 10.53
CA TRP A 365 -0.64 11.96 10.23
C TRP A 365 -0.64 12.35 8.75
N LEU A 366 -1.71 11.98 8.03
CA LEU A 366 -1.99 12.41 6.67
C LEU A 366 -2.95 13.58 6.78
N GLU A 367 -2.46 14.80 6.61
CA GLU A 367 -3.30 15.98 6.65
C GLU A 367 -3.90 16.23 5.27
N PRO A 368 -5.23 16.33 5.14
CA PRO A 368 -5.84 16.80 3.89
C PRO A 368 -5.40 18.23 3.62
N ALA A 369 -5.17 18.57 2.33
CA ALA A 369 -4.81 19.91 1.89
C ALA A 369 -5.92 20.93 2.14
#